data_c6dbdd19c4be4c80325881e2184e912e
#
_entry.id   c6dbdd19c4be4c80325881e2184e912e
#
_cell.length_a   1.000
_cell.length_b   1.000
_cell.length_c   1.000
_cell.angle_alpha   90.00
_cell.angle_beta   90.00
_cell.angle_gamma   90.00
#
_symmetry.space_group_name_H-M   'P 1'
#
loop_
_entity.id
_entity.type
_entity.pdbx_description
1 polymer ?
#
loop_
_entity_poly.entity_id
_entity_poly.type
_entity_poly.pdbx_seq_one_letter_code
_entity_poly.pdbx_strand_id
1 'polypeptide(L)' 'MGTMKDVAALAKVGVGTVSRVLNNSGAVKESTRRKVEAAM' A
#
# COMPACT_ATOMS: atom_id res chain seq x y z
N MET A 1 1.03 -7.44 -14.87
CA MET A 1 2.10 -7.24 -13.90
C MET A 1 1.74 -6.12 -12.92
N GLY A 2 1.84 -6.39 -11.63
CA GLY A 2 1.42 -5.41 -10.63
C GLY A 2 2.37 -4.24 -10.52
N THR A 3 1.80 -3.04 -10.57
CA THR A 3 2.54 -1.82 -10.29
C THR A 3 2.01 -1.23 -8.99
N MET A 4 2.64 -0.16 -8.51
CA MET A 4 2.15 0.52 -7.31
C MET A 4 0.71 0.98 -7.50
N LYS A 5 0.35 1.38 -8.73
CA LYS A 5 -1.03 1.78 -9.03
C LYS A 5 -1.99 0.60 -8.91
N ASP A 6 -1.57 -0.56 -9.38
CA ASP A 6 -2.40 -1.76 -9.26
C ASP A 6 -2.58 -2.16 -7.80
N VAL A 7 -1.51 -2.13 -7.05
CA VAL A 7 -1.57 -2.44 -5.62
C VAL A 7 -2.49 -1.46 -4.90
N ALA A 8 -2.35 -0.17 -5.22
CA ALA A 8 -3.19 0.86 -4.60
C ALA A 8 -4.67 0.63 -4.92
N ALA A 9 -4.98 0.27 -6.16
CA ALA A 9 -6.35 0.01 -6.57
C ALA A 9 -6.91 -1.21 -5.84
N LEU A 10 -6.14 -2.27 -5.73
CA LEU A 10 -6.56 -3.48 -5.04
C LEU A 10 -6.75 -3.24 -3.54
N ALA A 11 -5.87 -2.47 -2.95
CA ALA A 11 -5.94 -2.16 -1.52
C ALA A 11 -6.90 -1.02 -1.23
N LYS A 12 -7.39 -0.34 -2.26
CA LYS A 12 -8.29 0.83 -2.14
C LYS A 12 -7.64 1.95 -1.33
N VAL A 13 -6.39 2.20 -1.61
CA VAL A 13 -5.62 3.27 -0.96
C VAL A 13 -4.92 4.09 -2.03
N GLY A 14 -4.32 5.21 -1.64
CA GLY A 14 -3.57 6.03 -2.59
C GLY A 14 -2.20 5.43 -2.88
N VAL A 15 -1.66 5.78 -4.06
CA VAL A 15 -0.32 5.34 -4.44
C VAL A 15 0.72 5.81 -3.42
N GLY A 16 0.54 7.02 -2.88
CA GLY A 16 1.43 7.53 -1.84
C GLY A 16 1.45 6.64 -0.61
N THR A 17 0.29 6.08 -0.25
CA THR A 17 0.20 5.17 0.88
C THR A 17 0.97 3.88 0.60
N VAL A 18 0.86 3.35 -0.62
CA VAL A 18 1.61 2.16 -1.01
C VAL A 18 3.11 2.42 -0.90
N SER A 19 3.55 3.57 -1.39
CA SER A 19 4.96 3.95 -1.32
C SER A 19 5.45 4.01 0.14
N ARG A 20 4.63 4.57 1.02
CA ARG A 20 4.98 4.65 2.44
C ARG A 20 5.12 3.27 3.07
N VAL A 21 4.24 2.35 2.71
CA VAL A 21 4.32 0.98 3.22
C VAL A 21 5.60 0.32 2.74
N LEU A 22 5.92 0.47 1.47
CA LEU A 22 7.13 -0.12 0.90
C LEU A 22 8.40 0.46 1.51
N ASN A 23 8.40 1.75 1.79
CA ASN A 23 9.55 2.43 2.38
C ASN A 23 9.58 2.34 3.90
N ASN A 24 8.56 1.74 4.50
CA ASN A 24 8.47 1.60 5.95
C ASN A 24 8.56 2.96 6.65
N SER A 25 7.83 3.93 6.11
CA SER A 25 7.92 5.32 6.58
C SER A 25 7.24 5.58 7.92
N GLY A 26 6.59 4.61 8.48
CA GLY A 26 6.09 4.70 9.83
C GLY A 26 4.80 5.46 10.05
N ALA A 27 4.29 6.15 9.06
CA ALA A 27 3.08 6.96 9.22
C ALA A 27 1.82 6.22 8.75
N VAL A 28 1.90 4.90 8.57
CA VAL A 28 0.82 4.09 8.03
C VAL A 28 0.18 3.27 9.14
N LYS A 29 -1.16 3.28 9.17
CA LYS A 29 -1.87 2.45 10.14
C LYS A 29 -1.65 0.97 9.85
N GLU A 30 -1.69 0.17 10.89
CA GLU A 30 -1.51 -1.27 10.77
C GLU A 30 -2.53 -1.88 9.80
N SER A 31 -3.79 -1.47 9.89
CA SER A 31 -4.82 -1.99 9.00
C SER A 31 -4.56 -1.64 7.55
N THR A 32 -4.07 -0.43 7.29
CA THR A 32 -3.74 0.01 5.94
C THR A 32 -2.55 -0.79 5.40
N ARG A 33 -1.55 -1.00 6.24
CA ARG A 33 -0.38 -1.78 5.85
C ARG A 33 -0.77 -3.20 5.47
N ARG A 34 -1.65 -3.82 6.23
CA ARG A 34 -2.12 -5.16 5.93
C ARG A 34 -2.86 -5.22 4.61
N LYS A 35 -3.68 -4.20 4.31
CA LYS A 35 -4.38 -4.13 3.03
C LYS A 35 -3.40 -4.08 1.87
N VAL A 36 -2.38 -3.26 1.99
CA VAL A 36 -1.38 -3.12 0.94
C VAL A 36 -0.60 -4.41 0.78
N GLU A 37 -0.18 -5.02 1.88
CA GLU A 37 0.56 -6.27 1.82
C GLU A 37 -0.27 -7.39 1.21
N ALA A 38 -1.56 -7.44 1.52
CA ALA A 38 -2.44 -8.43 0.93
C ALA A 38 -2.65 -8.21 -0.56
N ALA A 39 -2.56 -6.96 -1.02
CA ALA A 39 -2.72 -6.63 -2.43
C ALA A 39 -1.47 -6.92 -3.25
N MET A 40 -0.35 -7.07 -2.59
CA MET A 40 0.87 -7.42 -3.29
C MET A 40 0.91 -8.91 -3.56
#